data_65ca9343799254c6ff57d7eb733ac8e2
#
_entry.id   65ca9343799254c6ff57d7eb733ac8e2
#
_cell.length_a   1.000
_cell.length_b   1.000
_cell.length_c   1.000
_cell.angle_alpha   90.00
_cell.angle_beta   90.00
_cell.angle_gamma   90.00
#
_symmetry.space_group_name_H-M   'P 1'
#
loop_
_entity.id
_entity.type
_entity.pdbx_description
1 polymer ?
#
loop_
_entity_poly.entity_id
_entity_poly.type
_entity_poly.pdbx_seq_one_letter_code
_entity_poly.pdbx_strand_id
1 'polypeptide(L)'
;MSYISKTIDEIITENVNHTTFLPAIQREFVWKPYAVEKLFDSIMGDYPISTFLFWKIKEENKNGWTAYEFIRDYDAENPHNKEANVAGINQDIYLVLDGQQRLTSLYIGLKGSYRYFYRRWRKERLYLNILKPVQKNDDPEEFMYQFKFRENANSDLSDITPQYWYLVGDILNFDDAEDAKRDIRDKLSKFSEEQKDIANTHIGRIHSRIKTLRLLNYYEEKSQDYDKVVEAFIRANTGGVKLEYSDILLSTATAKWNKLNAREEINVFTDTINKIGSGYSFGKDFVLKGCLYLTENLPIQYKVGNFTKSNLLKMENNWENIKNHIELAVELVSQFGFTDKNIVSKIALLPIAL
;
A
#
# COMPACT_ATOMS: atom_id res chain seq x y z
N MET A 1 24.15 0.34 -11.81
CA MET A 1 22.98 -0.24 -11.13
C MET A 1 23.42 -0.58 -9.74
N SER A 2 22.81 0.00 -8.70
CA SER A 2 23.19 -0.30 -7.31
C SER A 2 21.95 -0.66 -6.53
N TYR A 3 22.00 -1.81 -5.87
CA TYR A 3 21.09 -2.11 -4.78
C TYR A 3 21.59 -1.43 -3.51
N ILE A 4 20.69 -0.88 -2.74
CA ILE A 4 20.95 -0.27 -1.45
C ILE A 4 20.28 -1.13 -0.39
N SER A 5 21.01 -1.40 0.68
CA SER A 5 20.50 -2.17 1.82
C SER A 5 20.42 -1.28 3.04
N LYS A 6 19.27 -1.33 3.73
CA LYS A 6 19.03 -0.62 4.99
C LYS A 6 18.44 -1.56 6.05
N THR A 7 18.53 -1.17 7.31
CA THR A 7 17.75 -1.84 8.34
C THR A 7 16.29 -1.45 8.23
N ILE A 8 15.41 -2.25 8.81
CA ILE A 8 13.98 -1.91 8.86
C ILE A 8 13.79 -0.66 9.72
N ASP A 9 14.51 -0.54 10.82
CA ASP A 9 14.48 0.64 11.69
C ASP A 9 14.84 1.92 10.94
N GLU A 10 15.99 1.97 10.22
CA GLU A 10 16.41 3.14 9.43
C GLU A 10 15.29 3.59 8.46
N ILE A 11 14.65 2.67 7.76
CA ILE A 11 13.58 3.02 6.82
C ILE A 11 12.33 3.53 7.54
N ILE A 12 11.89 2.84 8.59
CA ILE A 12 10.63 3.15 9.27
C ILE A 12 10.73 4.39 10.15
N THR A 13 11.89 4.68 10.74
CA THR A 13 12.04 5.80 11.66
C THR A 13 12.57 7.05 11.01
N GLU A 14 13.46 6.93 10.03
CA GLU A 14 14.16 8.07 9.43
C GLU A 14 13.62 8.47 8.06
N ASN A 15 13.07 7.52 7.30
CA ASN A 15 12.72 7.76 5.91
C ASN A 15 11.21 7.82 5.63
N VAL A 16 10.41 6.88 6.13
CA VAL A 16 8.96 6.84 5.88
C VAL A 16 8.27 8.11 6.37
N ASN A 17 7.55 8.78 5.48
CA ASN A 17 6.86 10.05 5.68
C ASN A 17 7.77 11.26 6.03
N HIS A 18 9.11 11.10 5.89
CA HIS A 18 10.09 12.17 6.00
C HIS A 18 10.72 12.47 4.64
N THR A 19 11.26 11.45 3.99
CA THR A 19 11.87 11.52 2.66
C THR A 19 11.35 10.47 1.71
N THR A 20 10.63 9.48 2.22
CA THR A 20 10.10 8.34 1.44
C THR A 20 8.57 8.34 1.53
N PHE A 21 7.94 8.35 0.37
CA PHE A 21 6.50 8.50 0.20
C PHE A 21 5.96 7.48 -0.81
N LEU A 22 4.65 7.46 -0.95
CA LEU A 22 3.96 6.71 -1.98
C LEU A 22 3.73 7.61 -3.21
N PRO A 23 3.90 7.11 -4.43
CA PRO A 23 3.55 7.85 -5.64
C PRO A 23 2.03 7.93 -5.81
N ALA A 24 1.57 8.81 -6.71
CA ALA A 24 0.17 8.79 -7.13
C ALA A 24 -0.22 7.43 -7.75
N ILE A 25 0.73 6.67 -8.31
CA ILE A 25 0.58 5.28 -8.78
C ILE A 25 0.53 4.32 -7.59
N GLN A 26 -0.38 4.53 -6.67
CA GLN A 26 -0.49 3.64 -5.53
C GLN A 26 -1.81 2.88 -5.55
N ARG A 27 -1.78 1.69 -4.98
CA ARG A 27 -2.97 1.00 -4.50
C ARG A 27 -3.21 1.39 -3.05
N GLU A 28 -4.46 1.50 -2.68
CA GLU A 28 -4.82 1.56 -1.27
C GLU A 28 -4.24 0.34 -0.53
N PHE A 29 -4.02 0.51 0.77
CA PHE A 29 -3.57 -0.60 1.58
C PHE A 29 -4.70 -1.63 1.72
N VAL A 30 -4.43 -2.86 1.26
CA VAL A 30 -5.44 -3.93 1.22
C VAL A 30 -5.07 -5.16 2.04
N TRP A 31 -3.86 -5.22 2.59
CA TRP A 31 -3.44 -6.36 3.38
C TRP A 31 -4.21 -6.45 4.68
N LYS A 32 -4.74 -7.64 4.94
CA LYS A 32 -5.44 -7.96 6.19
C LYS A 32 -4.42 -8.26 7.31
N PRO A 33 -4.83 -8.23 8.59
CA PRO A 33 -3.94 -8.53 9.72
C PRO A 33 -3.09 -9.78 9.53
N TYR A 34 -3.67 -10.89 9.07
CA TYR A 34 -2.97 -12.13 8.79
C TYR A 34 -1.76 -11.96 7.86
N ALA A 35 -1.89 -11.17 6.79
CA ALA A 35 -0.78 -10.96 5.85
C ALA A 35 0.37 -10.14 6.47
N VAL A 36 0.02 -9.19 7.34
CA VAL A 36 1.01 -8.41 8.12
C VAL A 36 1.72 -9.32 9.11
N GLU A 37 0.97 -10.13 9.87
CA GLU A 37 1.51 -11.11 10.82
C GLU A 37 2.47 -12.09 10.11
N LYS A 38 2.08 -12.59 8.92
CA LYS A 38 2.91 -13.51 8.11
C LYS A 38 4.20 -12.85 7.61
N LEU A 39 4.16 -11.55 7.31
CA LEU A 39 5.37 -10.80 6.95
C LEU A 39 6.37 -10.75 8.12
N PHE A 40 5.92 -10.46 9.33
CA PHE A 40 6.78 -10.44 10.52
C PHE A 40 7.28 -11.84 10.89
N ASP A 41 6.44 -12.87 10.74
CA ASP A 41 6.86 -14.26 10.87
C ASP A 41 7.99 -14.62 9.88
N SER A 42 7.84 -14.21 8.62
CA SER A 42 8.86 -14.43 7.58
C SER A 42 10.18 -13.74 7.93
N ILE A 43 10.14 -12.50 8.43
CA ILE A 43 11.33 -11.77 8.88
C ILE A 43 12.02 -12.50 10.04
N MET A 44 11.25 -12.99 11.00
CA MET A 44 11.77 -13.76 12.13
C MET A 44 12.31 -15.12 11.71
N GLY A 45 11.70 -15.75 10.70
CA GLY A 45 12.04 -17.06 10.17
C GLY A 45 13.19 -17.07 9.15
N ASP A 46 13.82 -15.93 8.86
CA ASP A 46 14.87 -15.77 7.83
C ASP A 46 14.39 -15.96 6.39
N TYR A 47 13.09 -15.82 6.14
CA TYR A 47 12.59 -15.86 4.78
C TYR A 47 12.79 -14.49 4.08
N PRO A 48 13.14 -14.51 2.79
CA PRO A 48 13.31 -13.27 2.04
C PRO A 48 11.97 -12.53 1.88
N ILE A 49 11.97 -11.24 2.16
CA ILE A 49 10.80 -10.37 2.00
C ILE A 49 10.73 -9.70 0.62
N SER A 50 11.53 -10.21 -0.35
CA SER A 50 11.69 -9.65 -1.69
C SER A 50 12.37 -8.27 -1.70
N THR A 51 12.72 -7.78 -2.87
CA THR A 51 13.31 -6.46 -3.07
C THR A 51 12.24 -5.39 -3.23
N PHE A 52 12.65 -4.13 -3.10
CA PHE A 52 11.81 -2.96 -3.31
C PHE A 52 12.33 -2.18 -4.53
N LEU A 53 11.47 -1.37 -5.12
CA LEU A 53 11.83 -0.42 -6.17
C LEU A 53 11.50 1.00 -5.69
N PHE A 54 12.53 1.82 -5.50
CA PHE A 54 12.40 3.21 -5.09
C PHE A 54 12.80 4.12 -6.23
N TRP A 55 12.01 5.13 -6.49
CA TRP A 55 12.32 6.17 -7.44
C TRP A 55 12.84 7.41 -6.71
N LYS A 56 14.08 7.75 -6.97
CA LYS A 56 14.71 8.94 -6.42
C LYS A 56 14.35 10.16 -7.26
N ILE A 57 13.64 11.10 -6.66
CA ILE A 57 13.29 12.39 -7.28
C ILE A 57 14.20 13.44 -6.70
N LYS A 58 14.86 14.18 -7.58
CA LYS A 58 15.71 15.29 -7.19
C LYS A 58 14.88 16.42 -6.59
N GLU A 59 15.50 17.18 -5.66
CA GLU A 59 14.86 18.29 -4.97
C GLU A 59 14.21 19.28 -5.94
N GLU A 60 14.89 19.65 -7.02
CA GLU A 60 14.39 20.59 -8.03
C GLU A 60 13.13 20.11 -8.77
N ASN A 61 12.89 18.78 -8.80
CA ASN A 61 11.78 18.18 -9.56
C ASN A 61 10.59 17.73 -8.68
N LYS A 62 10.73 17.73 -7.35
CA LYS A 62 9.76 17.13 -6.42
C LYS A 62 8.36 17.74 -6.51
N ASN A 63 8.26 19.05 -6.74
CA ASN A 63 6.99 19.77 -6.83
C ASN A 63 6.18 19.43 -8.10
N GLY A 64 6.79 18.71 -9.05
CA GLY A 64 6.09 18.19 -10.23
C GLY A 64 5.36 16.87 -10.00
N TRP A 65 5.41 16.33 -8.76
CA TRP A 65 4.89 15.01 -8.44
C TRP A 65 3.97 15.04 -7.23
N THR A 66 2.82 14.38 -7.34
CA THR A 66 1.96 14.14 -6.19
C THR A 66 2.48 12.95 -5.41
N ALA A 67 2.74 13.15 -4.14
CA ALA A 67 3.19 12.15 -3.19
C ALA A 67 2.15 11.94 -2.09
N TYR A 68 2.08 10.74 -1.53
CA TYR A 68 1.18 10.39 -0.44
C TYR A 68 1.94 9.80 0.73
N GLU A 69 1.46 10.07 1.94
CA GLU A 69 1.99 9.49 3.16
C GLU A 69 1.65 8.01 3.27
N PHE A 70 2.55 7.23 3.87
CA PHE A 70 2.24 5.88 4.33
C PHE A 70 1.28 5.94 5.52
N ILE A 71 0.30 5.05 5.54
CA ILE A 71 -0.64 4.93 6.65
C ILE A 71 0.08 4.31 7.85
N ARG A 72 0.10 5.04 8.97
CA ARG A 72 0.56 4.51 10.25
C ARG A 72 -0.55 3.79 11.00
N ASP A 73 -1.67 4.47 11.18
CA ASP A 73 -2.85 3.95 11.87
C ASP A 73 -3.92 3.64 10.82
N TYR A 74 -3.94 2.39 10.38
CA TYR A 74 -4.89 1.96 9.36
C TYR A 74 -6.30 1.91 9.92
N ASP A 75 -7.25 2.47 9.17
CA ASP A 75 -8.67 2.46 9.50
C ASP A 75 -9.48 1.95 8.29
N ALA A 76 -10.11 0.80 8.45
CA ALA A 76 -10.93 0.19 7.39
C ALA A 76 -12.18 1.01 7.01
N GLU A 77 -12.59 1.97 7.86
CA GLU A 77 -13.67 2.92 7.55
C GLU A 77 -13.17 4.07 6.66
N ASN A 78 -11.88 4.42 6.76
CA ASN A 78 -11.25 5.46 5.96
C ASN A 78 -9.83 5.03 5.54
N PRO A 79 -9.70 4.14 4.54
CA PRO A 79 -8.44 3.51 4.17
C PRO A 79 -7.52 4.39 3.30
N HIS A 80 -7.86 5.67 3.12
CA HIS A 80 -7.18 6.53 2.16
C HIS A 80 -5.87 7.12 2.71
N ASN A 81 -4.85 7.13 1.86
CA ASN A 81 -3.60 7.82 2.15
C ASN A 81 -3.77 9.33 2.04
N LYS A 82 -3.15 10.07 2.95
CA LYS A 82 -3.11 11.54 2.90
C LYS A 82 -2.07 12.00 1.87
N GLU A 83 -2.38 13.08 1.16
CA GLU A 83 -1.40 13.75 0.31
C GLU A 83 -0.29 14.35 1.19
N ALA A 84 0.96 14.11 0.77
CA ALA A 84 2.14 14.57 1.48
C ALA A 84 2.54 15.98 0.98
N ASN A 85 2.83 16.88 1.90
CA ASN A 85 3.40 18.18 1.55
C ASN A 85 4.93 18.04 1.40
N VAL A 86 5.40 17.78 0.18
CA VAL A 86 6.84 17.61 -0.12
C VAL A 86 7.55 18.94 -0.38
N ALA A 87 6.83 20.04 -0.53
CA ALA A 87 7.41 21.36 -0.88
C ALA A 87 8.41 21.84 0.19
N GLY A 88 8.15 21.60 1.46
CA GLY A 88 9.02 21.98 2.59
C GLY A 88 10.25 21.10 2.83
N ILE A 89 10.46 20.05 2.04
CA ILE A 89 11.58 19.11 2.22
C ILE A 89 12.77 19.60 1.41
N ASN A 90 13.86 20.04 2.04
CA ASN A 90 15.03 20.61 1.36
C ASN A 90 16.06 19.52 1.00
N GLN A 91 15.61 18.45 0.36
CA GLN A 91 16.43 17.34 -0.13
C GLN A 91 15.67 16.48 -1.13
N ASP A 92 16.38 15.54 -1.76
CA ASP A 92 15.79 14.55 -2.65
C ASP A 92 14.77 13.69 -1.88
N ILE A 93 13.69 13.31 -2.56
CA ILE A 93 12.67 12.41 -2.01
C ILE A 93 12.65 11.08 -2.78
N TYR A 94 12.06 10.07 -2.16
CA TYR A 94 11.91 8.75 -2.73
C TYR A 94 10.43 8.39 -2.84
N LEU A 95 10.00 7.91 -4.00
CA LEU A 95 8.68 7.32 -4.18
C LEU A 95 8.81 5.79 -4.30
N VAL A 96 8.08 5.07 -3.45
CA VAL A 96 8.10 3.60 -3.45
C VAL A 96 7.21 3.09 -4.58
N LEU A 97 7.82 2.58 -5.64
CA LEU A 97 7.12 2.04 -6.80
C LEU A 97 6.68 0.59 -6.56
N ASP A 98 7.57 -0.27 -6.06
CA ASP A 98 7.22 -1.65 -5.67
C ASP A 98 7.55 -1.91 -4.21
N GLY A 99 6.75 -2.77 -3.57
CA GLY A 99 6.83 -3.10 -2.14
C GLY A 99 6.00 -2.21 -1.23
N GLN A 100 5.11 -1.39 -1.78
CA GLN A 100 4.25 -0.45 -1.02
C GLN A 100 3.48 -1.15 0.11
N GLN A 101 2.81 -2.27 -0.17
CA GLN A 101 2.03 -3.03 0.83
C GLN A 101 2.93 -3.57 1.94
N ARG A 102 4.11 -4.09 1.60
CA ARG A 102 5.10 -4.61 2.56
C ARG A 102 5.62 -3.50 3.46
N LEU A 103 6.01 -2.35 2.89
CA LEU A 103 6.53 -1.23 3.67
C LEU A 103 5.45 -0.61 4.57
N THR A 104 4.21 -0.46 4.07
CA THR A 104 3.06 -0.02 4.89
C THR A 104 2.80 -1.01 6.03
N SER A 105 2.88 -2.32 5.78
CA SER A 105 2.72 -3.36 6.81
C SER A 105 3.76 -3.26 7.91
N LEU A 106 5.03 -3.02 7.56
CA LEU A 106 6.11 -2.79 8.52
C LEU A 106 5.84 -1.54 9.35
N TYR A 107 5.38 -0.46 8.71
CA TYR A 107 5.08 0.79 9.40
C TYR A 107 3.89 0.66 10.36
N ILE A 108 2.79 0.01 9.94
CA ILE A 108 1.65 -0.30 10.82
C ILE A 108 2.08 -1.19 11.99
N GLY A 109 2.82 -2.27 11.72
CA GLY A 109 3.20 -3.25 12.74
C GLY A 109 4.17 -2.70 13.79
N LEU A 110 5.08 -1.79 13.39
CA LEU A 110 6.11 -1.23 14.28
C LEU A 110 5.68 0.07 14.96
N LYS A 111 4.96 0.95 14.26
CA LYS A 111 4.64 2.30 14.78
C LYS A 111 3.16 2.60 14.88
N GLY A 112 2.30 1.75 14.34
CA GLY A 112 0.90 2.06 14.17
C GLY A 112 -0.07 1.07 14.80
N SER A 113 -1.26 1.08 14.22
CA SER A 113 -2.39 0.24 14.62
C SER A 113 -3.24 -0.13 13.41
N TYR A 114 -4.06 -1.14 13.59
CA TYR A 114 -4.99 -1.64 12.59
C TYR A 114 -6.42 -1.60 13.15
N ARG A 115 -7.29 -0.74 12.58
CA ARG A 115 -8.69 -0.64 12.97
C ARG A 115 -9.58 -1.29 11.92
N TYR A 116 -10.45 -2.20 12.35
CA TYR A 116 -11.38 -2.91 11.48
C TYR A 116 -12.65 -3.29 12.24
N PHE A 117 -13.71 -3.62 11.47
CA PHE A 117 -14.98 -4.08 12.04
C PHE A 117 -15.03 -5.60 12.12
N TYR A 118 -15.20 -6.12 13.34
CA TYR A 118 -15.53 -7.52 13.60
C TYR A 118 -16.45 -7.59 14.82
N ARG A 119 -17.76 -7.73 14.60
CA ARG A 119 -18.85 -7.60 15.61
C ARG A 119 -18.92 -6.21 16.25
N ARG A 120 -17.80 -5.54 16.44
CA ARG A 120 -17.61 -4.14 16.84
C ARG A 120 -16.34 -3.59 16.19
N TRP A 121 -16.17 -2.29 16.22
CA TRP A 121 -14.90 -1.68 15.82
C TRP A 121 -13.80 -2.06 16.82
N ARG A 122 -12.69 -2.57 16.30
CA ARG A 122 -11.50 -2.92 17.07
C ARG A 122 -10.31 -2.13 16.54
N LYS A 123 -9.52 -1.58 17.46
CA LYS A 123 -8.23 -0.97 17.15
C LYS A 123 -7.16 -1.81 17.82
N GLU A 124 -6.32 -2.45 17.01
CA GLU A 124 -5.36 -3.45 17.45
C GLU A 124 -3.94 -3.04 17.06
N ARG A 125 -2.96 -3.48 17.83
CA ARG A 125 -1.54 -3.33 17.58
C ARG A 125 -0.91 -4.71 17.43
N LEU A 126 0.26 -4.77 16.80
CA LEU A 126 0.94 -6.04 16.56
C LEU A 126 1.74 -6.48 17.80
N TYR A 127 1.48 -7.69 18.25
CA TYR A 127 2.18 -8.34 19.36
C TYR A 127 2.83 -9.63 18.92
N LEU A 128 3.93 -10.00 19.61
CA LEU A 128 4.61 -11.29 19.51
C LEU A 128 4.46 -12.04 20.84
N ASN A 129 3.99 -13.29 20.83
CA ASN A 129 4.05 -14.15 21.98
C ASN A 129 5.47 -14.67 22.19
N ILE A 130 6.24 -14.03 23.07
CA ILE A 130 7.65 -14.35 23.27
C ILE A 130 7.90 -15.62 24.07
N LEU A 131 6.86 -16.20 24.70
CA LEU A 131 6.98 -17.47 25.46
C LEU A 131 6.71 -18.71 24.59
N LYS A 132 6.12 -18.54 23.42
CA LYS A 132 5.79 -19.68 22.54
C LYS A 132 7.05 -20.15 21.81
N PRO A 133 7.47 -21.41 21.99
CA PRO A 133 8.61 -21.96 21.25
C PRO A 133 8.40 -21.85 19.73
N VAL A 134 9.50 -21.76 18.99
CA VAL A 134 9.47 -21.77 17.52
C VAL A 134 8.87 -23.08 17.04
N GLN A 135 7.83 -22.99 16.22
CA GLN A 135 7.23 -24.16 15.59
C GLN A 135 7.96 -24.45 14.28
N LYS A 136 8.50 -25.68 14.16
CA LYS A 136 8.98 -26.19 12.89
C LYS A 136 7.81 -26.94 12.26
N ASN A 137 7.14 -26.32 11.32
CA ASN A 137 6.01 -26.90 10.63
C ASN A 137 6.44 -27.32 9.22
N ASP A 138 5.92 -28.46 8.76
CA ASP A 138 6.12 -28.92 7.39
C ASP A 138 5.22 -28.14 6.40
N ASP A 139 4.21 -27.43 6.90
CA ASP A 139 3.33 -26.59 6.10
C ASP A 139 3.86 -25.14 6.05
N PRO A 140 4.22 -24.64 4.86
CA PRO A 140 4.68 -23.24 4.68
C PRO A 140 3.63 -22.18 5.05
N GLU A 141 2.35 -22.56 5.12
CA GLU A 141 1.25 -21.66 5.51
C GLU A 141 1.20 -21.43 7.02
N GLU A 142 1.74 -22.35 7.83
CA GLU A 142 1.75 -22.21 9.28
C GLU A 142 2.83 -21.22 9.75
N PHE A 143 2.53 -20.56 10.90
CA PHE A 143 3.44 -19.60 11.52
C PHE A 143 4.51 -20.30 12.36
N MET A 144 5.77 -19.87 12.20
CA MET A 144 6.88 -20.28 13.08
C MET A 144 6.84 -19.53 14.40
N TYR A 145 6.51 -18.25 14.34
CA TYR A 145 6.42 -17.33 15.48
C TYR A 145 4.99 -16.83 15.60
N GLN A 146 4.47 -16.72 16.81
CA GLN A 146 3.10 -16.31 17.04
C GLN A 146 2.97 -14.79 17.10
N PHE A 147 2.81 -14.16 15.93
CA PHE A 147 2.38 -12.78 15.82
C PHE A 147 0.87 -12.69 15.81
N LYS A 148 0.31 -11.65 16.45
CA LYS A 148 -1.13 -11.38 16.42
C LYS A 148 -1.43 -9.91 16.64
N PHE A 149 -2.38 -9.39 15.87
CA PHE A 149 -2.99 -8.11 16.19
C PHE A 149 -3.93 -8.27 17.40
N ARG A 150 -3.81 -7.36 18.38
CA ARG A 150 -4.54 -7.40 19.65
C ARG A 150 -4.85 -5.99 20.13
N GLU A 151 -5.97 -5.82 20.86
CA GLU A 151 -6.33 -4.56 21.49
C GLU A 151 -5.36 -4.20 22.63
N ASN A 152 -4.89 -5.20 23.37
CA ASN A 152 -3.88 -5.08 24.43
C ASN A 152 -3.21 -6.44 24.67
N ALA A 153 -2.17 -6.46 25.50
CA ALA A 153 -1.42 -7.67 25.82
C ALA A 153 -2.26 -8.78 26.49
N ASN A 154 -3.36 -8.42 27.15
CA ASN A 154 -4.20 -9.32 27.94
C ASN A 154 -5.58 -9.60 27.31
N SER A 155 -5.81 -9.23 26.06
CA SER A 155 -7.15 -9.27 25.44
C SER A 155 -7.69 -10.69 25.18
N ASP A 156 -6.91 -11.74 25.43
CA ASP A 156 -7.29 -13.12 25.16
C ASP A 156 -6.75 -14.04 26.27
N LEU A 157 -7.57 -14.34 27.25
CA LEU A 157 -7.22 -15.17 28.41
C LEU A 157 -7.62 -16.64 28.22
N SER A 158 -8.07 -17.03 27.02
CA SER A 158 -8.64 -18.35 26.77
C SER A 158 -7.60 -19.48 26.61
N ASP A 159 -6.32 -19.16 26.44
CA ASP A 159 -5.27 -20.17 26.29
C ASP A 159 -4.75 -20.65 27.64
N ILE A 160 -4.76 -21.95 27.84
CA ILE A 160 -4.29 -22.66 29.04
C ILE A 160 -2.76 -22.59 29.15
N THR A 161 -2.06 -22.29 28.05
CA THR A 161 -0.60 -22.18 28.03
C THR A 161 -0.10 -20.81 28.47
N PRO A 162 1.00 -20.72 29.21
CA PRO A 162 1.60 -19.42 29.59
C PRO A 162 1.91 -18.57 28.36
N GLN A 163 1.43 -17.33 28.36
CA GLN A 163 1.64 -16.39 27.28
C GLN A 163 2.20 -15.07 27.82
N TYR A 164 3.09 -14.48 27.05
CA TYR A 164 3.50 -13.10 27.25
C TYR A 164 3.55 -12.39 25.87
N TRP A 165 2.63 -11.46 25.70
CA TRP A 165 2.50 -10.70 24.47
C TRP A 165 3.33 -9.42 24.53
N TYR A 166 4.47 -9.45 23.85
CA TYR A 166 5.35 -8.29 23.69
C TYR A 166 4.85 -7.40 22.54
N LEU A 167 4.70 -6.09 22.81
CA LEU A 167 4.33 -5.15 21.75
C LEU A 167 5.52 -4.98 20.80
N VAL A 168 5.34 -5.36 19.54
CA VAL A 168 6.43 -5.43 18.56
C VAL A 168 7.12 -4.07 18.37
N GLY A 169 6.35 -2.98 18.38
CA GLY A 169 6.87 -1.63 18.25
C GLY A 169 7.80 -1.17 19.37
N ASP A 170 7.72 -1.77 20.55
CA ASP A 170 8.56 -1.38 21.69
C ASP A 170 10.04 -1.67 21.43
N ILE A 171 10.35 -2.59 20.50
CA ILE A 171 11.73 -2.91 20.12
C ILE A 171 12.51 -1.71 19.56
N LEU A 172 11.79 -0.74 18.97
CA LEU A 172 12.40 0.48 18.42
C LEU A 172 13.01 1.38 19.50
N ASN A 173 12.57 1.24 20.76
CA ASN A 173 13.05 2.06 21.90
C ASN A 173 14.43 1.64 22.40
N PHE A 174 14.98 0.53 21.93
CA PHE A 174 16.23 -0.03 22.43
C PHE A 174 17.27 -0.07 21.31
N ASP A 175 18.44 0.54 21.55
CA ASP A 175 19.56 0.48 20.61
C ASP A 175 20.36 -0.81 20.75
N ASP A 176 20.33 -1.44 21.92
CA ASP A 176 20.97 -2.72 22.20
C ASP A 176 19.94 -3.80 22.57
N ALA A 177 20.17 -5.03 22.07
CA ALA A 177 19.34 -6.18 22.37
C ALA A 177 19.34 -6.55 23.87
N GLU A 178 20.45 -6.34 24.58
CA GLU A 178 20.54 -6.61 26.02
C GLU A 178 19.67 -5.67 26.84
N ASP A 179 19.53 -4.40 26.42
CA ASP A 179 18.63 -3.45 27.06
C ASP A 179 17.16 -3.87 26.87
N ALA A 180 16.81 -4.32 25.68
CA ALA A 180 15.47 -4.86 25.39
C ALA A 180 15.16 -6.11 26.25
N LYS A 181 16.13 -7.02 26.41
CA LYS A 181 16.00 -8.20 27.29
C LYS A 181 15.90 -7.79 28.77
N ARG A 182 16.62 -6.76 29.18
CA ARG A 182 16.59 -6.24 30.56
C ARG A 182 15.22 -5.66 30.89
N ASP A 183 14.59 -4.94 29.96
CA ASP A 183 13.25 -4.36 30.14
C ASP A 183 12.17 -5.42 30.43
N ILE A 184 12.28 -6.60 29.84
CA ILE A 184 11.29 -7.66 30.06
C ILE A 184 11.61 -8.56 31.26
N ARG A 185 12.82 -8.54 31.81
CA ARG A 185 13.31 -9.46 32.86
C ARG A 185 12.40 -9.50 34.07
N ASP A 186 12.05 -8.34 34.62
CA ASP A 186 11.21 -8.26 35.81
C ASP A 186 9.78 -8.70 35.53
N LYS A 187 9.29 -8.39 34.33
CA LYS A 187 7.96 -8.78 33.85
C LYS A 187 7.84 -10.29 33.69
N LEU A 188 8.96 -10.98 33.50
CA LEU A 188 9.03 -12.44 33.34
C LEU A 188 9.40 -13.18 34.63
N SER A 189 9.49 -12.48 35.78
CA SER A 189 9.94 -13.09 37.06
C SER A 189 9.15 -14.32 37.49
N LYS A 190 7.86 -14.41 37.17
CA LYS A 190 6.97 -15.52 37.50
C LYS A 190 7.06 -16.75 36.57
N PHE A 191 7.80 -16.67 35.47
CA PHE A 191 7.93 -17.75 34.50
C PHE A 191 9.16 -18.61 34.79
N SER A 192 9.18 -19.83 34.26
CA SER A 192 10.33 -20.76 34.39
C SER A 192 11.58 -20.22 33.66
N GLU A 193 12.76 -20.71 34.05
CA GLU A 193 14.01 -20.31 33.37
C GLU A 193 13.97 -20.69 31.88
N GLU A 194 13.43 -21.86 31.51
CA GLU A 194 13.25 -22.25 30.12
C GLU A 194 12.39 -21.25 29.33
N GLN A 195 11.30 -20.76 29.93
CA GLN A 195 10.43 -19.75 29.33
C GLN A 195 11.14 -18.40 29.18
N LYS A 196 11.94 -18.01 30.17
CA LYS A 196 12.79 -16.79 30.10
C LYS A 196 13.82 -16.88 29.00
N ASP A 197 14.43 -18.05 28.81
CA ASP A 197 15.42 -18.27 27.74
C ASP A 197 14.77 -18.19 26.35
N ILE A 198 13.58 -18.73 26.18
CA ILE A 198 12.80 -18.60 24.95
C ILE A 198 12.51 -17.12 24.69
N ALA A 199 12.01 -16.39 25.69
CA ALA A 199 11.69 -14.97 25.57
C ALA A 199 12.92 -14.13 25.21
N ASN A 200 14.04 -14.34 25.88
CA ASN A 200 15.31 -13.65 25.61
C ASN A 200 15.79 -13.93 24.17
N THR A 201 15.64 -15.16 23.70
CA THR A 201 15.97 -15.55 22.33
C THR A 201 15.09 -14.81 21.32
N HIS A 202 13.79 -14.73 21.56
CA HIS A 202 12.85 -14.02 20.67
C HIS A 202 13.11 -12.51 20.65
N ILE A 203 13.35 -11.88 21.80
CA ILE A 203 13.68 -10.45 21.88
C ILE A 203 15.02 -10.16 21.18
N GLY A 204 16.05 -10.94 21.44
CA GLY A 204 17.33 -10.76 20.74
C GLY A 204 17.20 -10.93 19.22
N ARG A 205 16.37 -11.90 18.80
CA ARG A 205 16.14 -12.13 17.38
C ARG A 205 15.36 -11.00 16.70
N ILE A 206 14.24 -10.55 17.29
CA ILE A 206 13.46 -9.45 16.69
C ILE A 206 14.26 -8.16 16.67
N HIS A 207 15.04 -7.86 17.70
CA HIS A 207 15.96 -6.72 17.72
C HIS A 207 16.96 -6.80 16.56
N SER A 208 17.62 -7.93 16.41
CA SER A 208 18.58 -8.13 15.32
C SER A 208 17.93 -7.94 13.94
N ARG A 209 16.71 -8.46 13.73
CA ARG A 209 16.00 -8.36 12.45
C ARG A 209 15.54 -6.94 12.12
N ILE A 210 15.14 -6.18 13.13
CA ILE A 210 14.59 -4.82 12.91
C ILE A 210 15.72 -3.78 12.89
N LYS A 211 16.68 -3.85 13.83
CA LYS A 211 17.66 -2.78 14.07
C LYS A 211 19.05 -3.05 13.53
N THR A 212 19.47 -4.31 13.41
CA THR A 212 20.88 -4.61 13.12
C THR A 212 21.08 -5.08 11.68
N LEU A 213 20.25 -6.00 11.20
CA LEU A 213 20.43 -6.60 9.89
C LEU A 213 19.83 -5.73 8.80
N ARG A 214 20.57 -5.54 7.73
CA ARG A 214 20.13 -4.78 6.54
C ARG A 214 19.26 -5.66 5.63
N LEU A 215 18.05 -5.93 6.07
CA LEU A 215 17.12 -6.85 5.39
C LEU A 215 16.32 -6.17 4.29
N LEU A 216 16.18 -4.84 4.34
CA LEU A 216 15.41 -4.09 3.35
C LEU A 216 16.34 -3.70 2.19
N ASN A 217 16.22 -4.45 1.09
CA ASN A 217 17.00 -4.22 -0.12
C ASN A 217 16.13 -3.55 -1.18
N TYR A 218 16.61 -2.43 -1.75
CA TYR A 218 15.89 -1.77 -2.81
C TYR A 218 16.79 -1.37 -3.98
N TYR A 219 16.21 -1.41 -5.17
CA TYR A 219 16.80 -0.80 -6.35
C TYR A 219 16.41 0.68 -6.39
N GLU A 220 17.41 1.54 -6.58
CA GLU A 220 17.22 2.98 -6.71
C GLU A 220 17.14 3.36 -8.19
N GLU A 221 15.95 3.73 -8.70
CA GLU A 221 15.79 4.32 -10.00
C GLU A 221 16.04 5.84 -9.92
N LYS A 222 16.99 6.34 -10.71
CA LYS A 222 17.43 7.76 -10.68
C LYS A 222 16.94 8.58 -11.87
N SER A 223 16.31 7.94 -12.85
CA SER A 223 15.81 8.65 -14.01
C SER A 223 14.78 9.70 -13.60
N GLN A 224 14.89 10.89 -14.15
CA GLN A 224 13.87 11.93 -14.01
C GLN A 224 12.88 11.89 -15.20
N ASP A 225 13.06 10.96 -16.12
CA ASP A 225 12.14 10.67 -17.21
C ASP A 225 11.03 9.75 -16.72
N TYR A 226 9.81 10.29 -16.69
CA TYR A 226 8.63 9.60 -16.18
C TYR A 226 8.29 8.34 -16.97
N ASP A 227 8.37 8.39 -18.32
CA ASP A 227 8.00 7.24 -19.15
C ASP A 227 8.93 6.05 -18.88
N LYS A 228 10.22 6.32 -18.69
CA LYS A 228 11.20 5.30 -18.31
C LYS A 228 10.91 4.72 -16.91
N VAL A 229 10.52 5.55 -15.95
CA VAL A 229 10.20 5.11 -14.59
C VAL A 229 8.94 4.25 -14.59
N VAL A 230 7.89 4.66 -15.34
CA VAL A 230 6.66 3.88 -15.52
C VAL A 230 6.96 2.53 -16.17
N GLU A 231 7.82 2.50 -17.18
CA GLU A 231 8.24 1.25 -17.82
C GLU A 231 8.96 0.31 -16.83
N ALA A 232 9.90 0.85 -16.04
CA ALA A 232 10.57 0.08 -14.97
C ALA A 232 9.58 -0.47 -13.95
N PHE A 233 8.60 0.33 -13.56
CA PHE A 233 7.52 -0.06 -12.65
C PHE A 233 6.64 -1.19 -13.22
N ILE A 234 6.21 -1.08 -14.49
CA ILE A 234 5.44 -2.14 -15.17
C ILE A 234 6.23 -3.45 -15.18
N ARG A 235 7.51 -3.38 -15.55
CA ARG A 235 8.38 -4.57 -15.62
C ARG A 235 8.61 -5.20 -14.26
N ALA A 236 8.77 -4.42 -13.19
CA ALA A 236 8.93 -4.93 -11.83
C ALA A 236 7.67 -5.66 -11.32
N ASN A 237 6.49 -5.22 -11.75
CA ASN A 237 5.20 -5.76 -11.30
C ASN A 237 4.65 -6.91 -12.15
N THR A 238 5.36 -7.38 -13.18
CA THR A 238 4.88 -8.47 -14.07
C THR A 238 4.82 -9.85 -13.41
N GLY A 239 5.41 -10.02 -12.23
CA GLY A 239 5.42 -11.31 -11.48
C GLY A 239 4.43 -11.42 -10.32
N GLY A 240 3.65 -10.35 -10.00
CA GLY A 240 2.72 -10.32 -8.87
C GLY A 240 1.26 -10.12 -9.26
N VAL A 241 0.43 -9.67 -8.30
CA VAL A 241 -0.93 -9.22 -8.60
C VAL A 241 -0.82 -8.07 -9.59
N LYS A 242 -1.25 -8.32 -10.85
CA LYS A 242 -1.16 -7.34 -11.94
C LYS A 242 -1.79 -6.03 -11.46
N LEU A 243 -0.98 -4.95 -11.46
CA LEU A 243 -1.54 -3.62 -11.45
C LEU A 243 -2.47 -3.51 -12.65
N GLU A 244 -3.68 -3.08 -12.42
CA GLU A 244 -4.56 -2.78 -13.53
C GLU A 244 -3.94 -1.62 -14.31
N TYR A 245 -3.96 -1.75 -15.60
CA TYR A 245 -3.40 -0.73 -16.49
C TYR A 245 -4.06 0.65 -16.25
N SER A 246 -5.32 0.64 -15.81
CA SER A 246 -6.08 1.81 -15.39
C SER A 246 -5.46 2.54 -14.18
N ASP A 247 -4.86 1.83 -13.23
CA ASP A 247 -4.23 2.46 -12.06
C ASP A 247 -3.01 3.28 -12.46
N ILE A 248 -2.24 2.77 -13.43
CA ILE A 248 -1.07 3.47 -13.99
C ILE A 248 -1.50 4.73 -14.72
N LEU A 249 -2.52 4.61 -15.58
CA LEU A 249 -3.03 5.74 -16.36
C LEU A 249 -3.69 6.80 -15.49
N LEU A 250 -4.47 6.38 -14.50
CA LEU A 250 -5.09 7.28 -13.53
C LEU A 250 -4.04 8.09 -12.77
N SER A 251 -2.97 7.45 -12.37
CA SER A 251 -1.85 8.08 -11.73
C SER A 251 -1.15 9.10 -12.62
N THR A 252 -0.94 8.74 -13.88
CA THR A 252 -0.36 9.67 -14.86
C THR A 252 -1.28 10.88 -15.04
N ALA A 253 -2.58 10.68 -15.10
CA ALA A 253 -3.56 11.76 -15.16
C ALA A 253 -3.49 12.66 -13.91
N THR A 254 -3.46 12.07 -12.71
CA THR A 254 -3.36 12.81 -11.44
C THR A 254 -2.11 13.67 -11.36
N ALA A 255 -0.99 13.19 -11.89
CA ALA A 255 0.27 13.96 -11.92
C ALA A 255 0.31 15.07 -12.98
N LYS A 256 -0.62 15.11 -13.94
CA LYS A 256 -0.57 16.02 -15.10
C LYS A 256 -1.76 16.94 -15.25
N TRP A 257 -2.91 16.64 -14.66
CA TRP A 257 -4.03 17.56 -14.61
C TRP A 257 -3.66 18.75 -13.72
N ASN A 258 -4.10 19.93 -14.10
CA ASN A 258 -3.68 21.17 -13.44
C ASN A 258 -4.81 21.84 -12.62
N LYS A 259 -6.07 21.60 -12.99
CA LYS A 259 -7.25 22.28 -12.41
C LYS A 259 -8.02 21.37 -11.47
N LEU A 260 -8.03 20.06 -11.76
CA LEU A 260 -8.83 19.07 -11.08
C LEU A 260 -7.93 17.94 -10.57
N ASN A 261 -8.37 17.28 -9.50
CA ASN A 261 -7.75 16.03 -9.05
C ASN A 261 -8.31 14.86 -9.87
N ALA A 262 -7.58 14.41 -10.90
CA ALA A 262 -8.05 13.36 -11.80
C ALA A 262 -8.45 12.07 -11.06
N ARG A 263 -7.76 11.71 -9.97
CA ARG A 263 -8.08 10.52 -9.18
C ARG A 263 -9.45 10.66 -8.51
N GLU A 264 -9.71 11.78 -7.88
CA GLU A 264 -10.95 12.06 -7.20
C GLU A 264 -12.10 12.15 -8.21
N GLU A 265 -11.94 12.92 -9.27
CA GLU A 265 -12.94 13.12 -10.33
C GLU A 265 -13.33 11.79 -10.98
N ILE A 266 -12.36 10.97 -11.39
CA ILE A 266 -12.63 9.69 -12.06
C ILE A 266 -13.26 8.68 -11.11
N ASN A 267 -12.85 8.64 -9.83
CA ASN A 267 -13.45 7.75 -8.84
C ASN A 267 -14.90 8.14 -8.56
N VAL A 268 -15.15 9.42 -8.24
CA VAL A 268 -16.50 9.94 -7.96
C VAL A 268 -17.42 9.72 -9.16
N PHE A 269 -16.94 10.00 -10.37
CA PHE A 269 -17.73 9.78 -11.59
C PHE A 269 -18.00 8.30 -11.85
N THR A 270 -17.03 7.41 -11.64
CA THR A 270 -17.22 5.96 -11.73
C THR A 270 -18.32 5.49 -10.78
N ASP A 271 -18.29 5.98 -9.53
CA ASP A 271 -19.32 5.67 -8.54
C ASP A 271 -20.70 6.22 -8.92
N THR A 272 -20.73 7.38 -9.57
CA THR A 272 -21.98 8.02 -10.03
C THR A 272 -22.64 7.19 -11.12
N ILE A 273 -21.93 6.84 -12.19
CA ILE A 273 -22.50 6.04 -13.29
C ILE A 273 -22.89 4.62 -12.85
N ASN A 274 -22.23 4.08 -11.83
CA ASN A 274 -22.55 2.79 -11.26
C ASN A 274 -23.88 2.77 -10.46
N LYS A 275 -24.42 3.94 -10.09
CA LYS A 275 -25.69 4.08 -9.39
C LYS A 275 -26.89 4.26 -10.33
N ILE A 276 -26.68 4.42 -11.62
CA ILE A 276 -27.75 4.61 -12.61
C ILE A 276 -28.59 3.33 -12.76
N GLY A 277 -29.90 3.48 -12.85
CA GLY A 277 -30.85 2.40 -13.08
C GLY A 277 -30.80 1.33 -11.97
N SER A 278 -30.61 0.07 -12.36
CA SER A 278 -30.50 -1.05 -11.42
C SER A 278 -29.08 -1.25 -10.84
N GLY A 279 -28.15 -0.36 -11.18
CA GLY A 279 -26.75 -0.43 -10.82
C GLY A 279 -25.89 -1.17 -11.84
N TYR A 280 -24.65 -0.69 -11.98
CA TYR A 280 -23.63 -1.24 -12.87
C TYR A 280 -22.33 -1.45 -12.10
N SER A 281 -21.34 -2.09 -12.74
CA SER A 281 -19.97 -2.30 -12.21
C SER A 281 -18.91 -1.83 -13.23
N PHE A 282 -19.06 -0.59 -13.72
CA PHE A 282 -18.02 0.04 -14.54
C PHE A 282 -16.74 0.23 -13.71
N GLY A 283 -15.58 -0.02 -14.30
CA GLY A 283 -14.30 0.25 -13.72
C GLY A 283 -13.70 1.58 -14.20
N LYS A 284 -12.66 2.05 -13.54
CA LYS A 284 -11.88 3.25 -13.94
C LYS A 284 -11.35 3.17 -15.37
N ASP A 285 -11.04 1.96 -15.84
CA ASP A 285 -10.55 1.72 -17.19
C ASP A 285 -11.61 2.08 -18.27
N PHE A 286 -12.89 1.89 -17.96
CA PHE A 286 -13.98 2.32 -18.84
C PHE A 286 -13.99 3.84 -18.99
N VAL A 287 -13.90 4.57 -17.89
CA VAL A 287 -13.88 6.04 -17.89
C VAL A 287 -12.63 6.58 -18.60
N LEU A 288 -11.46 6.01 -18.32
CA LEU A 288 -10.20 6.41 -18.97
C LEU A 288 -10.20 6.12 -20.49
N LYS A 289 -10.80 5.03 -20.92
CA LYS A 289 -11.05 4.75 -22.35
C LYS A 289 -12.01 5.77 -22.95
N GLY A 290 -13.05 6.13 -22.20
CA GLY A 290 -13.98 7.20 -22.58
C GLY A 290 -13.27 8.53 -22.78
N CYS A 291 -12.31 8.89 -21.92
CA CYS A 291 -11.49 10.09 -22.08
C CYS A 291 -10.73 10.13 -23.41
N LEU A 292 -10.13 9.00 -23.81
CA LEU A 292 -9.45 8.91 -25.13
C LEU A 292 -10.46 8.98 -26.29
N TYR A 293 -11.58 8.29 -26.14
CA TYR A 293 -12.56 8.11 -27.24
C TYR A 293 -13.36 9.39 -27.52
N LEU A 294 -13.75 10.12 -26.46
CA LEU A 294 -14.61 11.30 -26.53
C LEU A 294 -13.83 12.64 -26.61
N THR A 295 -12.50 12.59 -26.59
CA THR A 295 -11.67 13.80 -26.78
C THR A 295 -11.18 13.84 -28.22
N GLU A 296 -11.54 14.91 -28.94
CA GLU A 296 -11.17 15.07 -30.34
C GLU A 296 -9.65 15.05 -30.56
N ASN A 297 -9.25 14.48 -31.71
CA ASN A 297 -7.85 14.42 -32.14
C ASN A 297 -6.93 13.68 -31.17
N LEU A 298 -7.44 12.68 -30.43
CA LEU A 298 -6.61 11.77 -29.63
C LEU A 298 -6.55 10.37 -30.25
N PRO A 299 -5.44 9.65 -30.07
CA PRO A 299 -5.37 8.23 -30.41
C PRO A 299 -6.28 7.42 -29.48
N ILE A 300 -7.22 6.66 -30.04
CA ILE A 300 -8.16 5.83 -29.26
C ILE A 300 -7.53 4.58 -28.61
N GLN A 301 -6.31 4.25 -28.97
CA GLN A 301 -5.62 3.09 -28.40
C GLN A 301 -5.32 3.33 -26.93
N TYR A 302 -5.78 2.41 -26.09
CA TYR A 302 -5.55 2.43 -24.64
C TYR A 302 -4.11 2.00 -24.31
N LYS A 303 -3.16 2.95 -24.44
CA LYS A 303 -1.71 2.78 -24.19
C LYS A 303 -1.16 3.95 -23.41
N VAL A 304 -0.16 3.73 -22.53
CA VAL A 304 0.48 4.77 -21.71
C VAL A 304 0.98 5.93 -22.58
N GLY A 305 1.62 5.65 -23.70
CA GLY A 305 2.11 6.66 -24.64
C GLY A 305 1.04 7.62 -25.20
N ASN A 306 -0.25 7.31 -25.06
CA ASN A 306 -1.34 8.18 -25.45
C ASN A 306 -1.82 9.11 -24.33
N PHE A 307 -1.35 8.88 -23.09
CA PHE A 307 -1.64 9.73 -21.93
C PHE A 307 -0.48 10.73 -21.69
N THR A 308 -0.04 11.37 -22.76
CA THR A 308 0.95 12.45 -22.71
C THR A 308 0.40 13.66 -21.94
N LYS A 309 1.27 14.53 -21.42
CA LYS A 309 0.85 15.78 -20.77
C LYS A 309 -0.12 16.58 -21.63
N SER A 310 0.17 16.73 -22.94
CA SER A 310 -0.69 17.46 -23.88
C SER A 310 -2.08 16.83 -23.99
N ASN A 311 -2.15 15.50 -24.13
CA ASN A 311 -3.42 14.80 -24.27
C ASN A 311 -4.23 14.83 -22.96
N LEU A 312 -3.57 14.65 -21.82
CA LEU A 312 -4.21 14.72 -20.49
C LEU A 312 -4.79 16.12 -20.20
N LEU A 313 -4.13 17.21 -20.63
CA LEU A 313 -4.69 18.55 -20.51
C LEU A 313 -5.91 18.76 -21.42
N LYS A 314 -5.93 18.15 -22.62
CA LYS A 314 -7.13 18.16 -23.48
C LYS A 314 -8.29 17.40 -22.83
N MET A 315 -8.02 16.24 -22.23
CA MET A 315 -9.02 15.46 -21.51
C MET A 315 -9.57 16.25 -20.31
N GLU A 316 -8.70 16.90 -19.50
CA GLU A 316 -9.11 17.74 -18.39
C GLU A 316 -10.02 18.88 -18.85
N ASN A 317 -9.65 19.60 -19.91
CA ASN A 317 -10.47 20.68 -20.45
C ASN A 317 -11.81 20.22 -21.01
N ASN A 318 -11.91 18.95 -21.46
CA ASN A 318 -13.12 18.34 -22.00
C ASN A 318 -13.87 17.47 -20.98
N TRP A 319 -13.43 17.46 -19.70
CA TRP A 319 -13.89 16.50 -18.70
C TRP A 319 -15.40 16.56 -18.47
N GLU A 320 -15.99 17.74 -18.39
CA GLU A 320 -17.44 17.88 -18.19
C GLU A 320 -18.26 17.30 -19.37
N ASN A 321 -17.81 17.52 -20.60
CA ASN A 321 -18.46 16.92 -21.77
C ASN A 321 -18.31 15.39 -21.76
N ILE A 322 -17.14 14.87 -21.41
CA ILE A 322 -16.90 13.43 -21.31
C ILE A 322 -17.86 12.80 -20.28
N LYS A 323 -18.01 13.42 -19.11
CA LYS A 323 -18.95 12.95 -18.09
C LYS A 323 -20.38 12.91 -18.63
N ASN A 324 -20.85 14.00 -19.20
CA ASN A 324 -22.20 14.13 -19.72
C ASN A 324 -22.50 13.08 -20.79
N HIS A 325 -21.60 12.85 -21.72
CA HIS A 325 -21.79 11.88 -22.81
C HIS A 325 -21.82 10.43 -22.28
N ILE A 326 -20.92 10.08 -21.37
CA ILE A 326 -20.91 8.74 -20.76
C ILE A 326 -22.18 8.52 -19.92
N GLU A 327 -22.59 9.50 -19.12
CA GLU A 327 -23.78 9.43 -18.27
C GLU A 327 -25.05 9.22 -19.11
N LEU A 328 -25.24 10.04 -20.16
CA LEU A 328 -26.35 9.91 -21.09
C LEU A 328 -26.38 8.53 -21.78
N ALA A 329 -25.22 8.01 -22.19
CA ALA A 329 -25.17 6.69 -22.81
C ALA A 329 -25.55 5.58 -21.82
N VAL A 330 -25.12 5.68 -20.55
CA VAL A 330 -25.48 4.71 -19.49
C VAL A 330 -26.97 4.82 -19.15
N GLU A 331 -27.53 6.03 -19.07
CA GLU A 331 -28.96 6.25 -18.86
C GLU A 331 -29.80 5.67 -20.01
N LEU A 332 -29.38 5.91 -21.25
CA LEU A 332 -30.06 5.41 -22.42
C LEU A 332 -30.16 3.88 -22.43
N VAL A 333 -29.03 3.19 -22.18
CA VAL A 333 -29.05 1.71 -22.16
C VAL A 333 -29.82 1.18 -20.94
N SER A 334 -29.82 1.92 -19.82
CA SER A 334 -30.65 1.60 -18.65
C SER A 334 -32.15 1.67 -18.99
N GLN A 335 -32.59 2.70 -19.76
CA GLN A 335 -33.95 2.85 -20.21
C GLN A 335 -34.39 1.73 -21.18
N PHE A 336 -33.46 1.19 -21.95
CA PHE A 336 -33.71 0.00 -22.80
C PHE A 336 -33.73 -1.33 -22.02
N GLY A 337 -33.59 -1.30 -20.69
CA GLY A 337 -33.64 -2.47 -19.81
C GLY A 337 -32.32 -3.24 -19.73
N PHE A 338 -31.21 -2.67 -20.19
CA PHE A 338 -29.93 -3.28 -19.99
C PHE A 338 -29.49 -3.10 -18.52
N THR A 339 -28.88 -4.13 -17.97
CA THR A 339 -28.36 -4.20 -16.61
C THR A 339 -26.94 -4.70 -16.64
N ASP A 340 -26.22 -4.62 -15.52
CA ASP A 340 -24.85 -5.15 -15.42
C ASP A 340 -24.73 -6.64 -15.81
N LYS A 341 -25.82 -7.41 -15.68
CA LYS A 341 -25.87 -8.85 -15.98
C LYS A 341 -26.03 -9.17 -17.48
N ASN A 342 -26.64 -8.29 -18.27
CA ASN A 342 -26.91 -8.54 -19.68
C ASN A 342 -26.09 -7.69 -20.66
N ILE A 343 -25.26 -6.75 -20.16
CA ILE A 343 -24.26 -6.04 -20.96
C ILE A 343 -23.03 -6.94 -21.10
N VAL A 344 -22.85 -7.51 -22.30
CA VAL A 344 -21.71 -8.39 -22.61
C VAL A 344 -20.39 -7.62 -22.69
N SER A 345 -20.42 -6.39 -23.22
CA SER A 345 -19.23 -5.55 -23.35
C SER A 345 -19.53 -4.12 -22.98
N LYS A 346 -19.02 -3.68 -21.83
CA LYS A 346 -19.18 -2.30 -21.33
C LYS A 346 -18.56 -1.27 -22.28
N ILE A 347 -17.44 -1.62 -22.93
CA ILE A 347 -16.75 -0.73 -23.88
C ILE A 347 -17.62 -0.40 -25.10
N ALA A 348 -18.56 -1.27 -25.47
CA ALA A 348 -19.48 -1.02 -26.57
C ALA A 348 -20.42 0.18 -26.34
N LEU A 349 -20.50 0.72 -25.11
CA LEU A 349 -21.25 1.93 -24.82
C LEU A 349 -20.50 3.20 -25.27
N LEU A 350 -19.19 3.18 -25.40
CA LEU A 350 -18.42 4.36 -25.77
C LEU A 350 -18.77 4.91 -27.18
N PRO A 351 -19.00 4.08 -28.22
CA PRO A 351 -19.54 4.56 -29.48
C PRO A 351 -20.95 5.17 -29.40
N ILE A 352 -21.74 4.80 -28.38
CA ILE A 352 -23.10 5.35 -28.18
C ILE A 352 -23.01 6.74 -27.50
N ALA A 353 -21.90 6.98 -26.78
CA ALA A 353 -21.64 8.23 -26.09
C ALA A 353 -21.08 9.34 -27.04
N LEU A 354 -20.78 9.04 -28.30
CA LEU A 354 -20.38 10.00 -29.32
C LEU A 354 -21.61 10.74 -29.87
#